data_b5f2cf8e458e2d53eda40f172a6af25b
#
_entry.id   b5f2cf8e458e2d53eda40f172a6af25b
#
_cell.length_a   1.000
_cell.length_b   1.000
_cell.length_c   1.000
_cell.angle_alpha   90.00
_cell.angle_beta   90.00
_cell.angle_gamma   90.00
#
_symmetry.space_group_name_H-M   'P 1'
#
loop_
_entity.id
_entity.type
_entity.pdbx_description
1 polymer ?
#
loop_
_entity_poly.entity_id
_entity_poly.type
_entity_poly.pdbx_seq_one_letter_code
_entity_poly.pdbx_strand_id
1 'polypeptide(L)'
;MPKKKNANQGQPGIKTWKQRFWKVYIGVLLFVVLLFTFISMGWLGFMPSFEELENPKSNLASEVISADQELLGKYYIENRSNIHYTDLSPKLVEAIIATEDARFEKHSGVDVKALFRVTYGVLTGSHKGGGSTITQQLAKNLFPRGENRNFFQTAFLKLKEWVTAVKLERNYTKQEIIAMYFNTVDFGSNSFGIKSAAKTFFNKSPKELNIEESAMLVGMLKAPTWFSPARNPERASKRREVVLHQMEKYGYINEHTYDSIRVIPLDMTSYRMQDHRSGEATYFREYLRMMMNAKKPVRKRYVDMVQFSEDSLRWINSPLYGWIEKNPKPDGTNYNLYRDGLRIFTTINSRMQQYAEEAVTGHMSGDIQPAFFKHWKGREEAPFDFPRNQVKQEAEKLLTASMKRSDRYRKMKAAGISEDSIKLAFHTKVPMTVFAWKGDMDTVMTPWDSIRYNKFFLQAGLMSIEPQTGFVRAYVGGINYSHFQFDHATMARRQVGSTFKPFVYTLAMQEGDFSPCTKIANIQYSIELPEGGKWEPRNANDFKKGEMVTLKEAL
;
A
#
# COMPACT_ATOMS: atom_id res chain seq x y z
N MET A 1 -4.66 -44.45 -86.98
CA MET A 1 -3.60 -44.78 -85.97
C MET A 1 -3.52 -43.68 -84.93
N PRO A 2 -3.91 -43.86 -83.69
CA PRO A 2 -3.83 -42.85 -82.66
C PRO A 2 -2.45 -42.93 -81.93
N LYS A 3 -1.78 -41.79 -81.81
CA LYS A 3 -0.50 -41.63 -81.05
C LYS A 3 -0.76 -41.84 -79.55
N LYS A 4 -0.13 -42.84 -78.93
CA LYS A 4 -0.02 -43.01 -77.49
C LYS A 4 0.79 -41.82 -76.85
N LYS A 5 0.15 -41.05 -75.98
CA LYS A 5 0.82 -40.14 -75.05
C LYS A 5 1.38 -40.95 -73.86
N ASN A 6 2.66 -41.13 -73.78
CA ASN A 6 3.32 -41.65 -72.59
C ASN A 6 3.28 -40.56 -71.47
N ALA A 7 2.41 -40.76 -70.47
CA ALA A 7 2.44 -40.02 -69.23
C ALA A 7 3.37 -40.75 -68.25
N ASN A 8 4.66 -40.37 -68.26
CA ASN A 8 5.62 -40.81 -67.26
C ASN A 8 5.61 -39.79 -66.14
N GLN A 9 4.62 -39.90 -65.20
CA GLN A 9 4.66 -39.19 -63.92
C GLN A 9 5.57 -39.98 -62.97
N GLY A 10 6.88 -39.68 -63.01
CA GLY A 10 7.83 -40.22 -62.06
C GLY A 10 7.52 -39.78 -60.66
N GLN A 11 7.20 -40.73 -59.78
CA GLN A 11 7.16 -40.51 -58.33
C GLN A 11 8.51 -39.92 -57.90
N PRO A 12 8.54 -38.85 -57.06
CA PRO A 12 9.80 -38.25 -56.62
C PRO A 12 10.58 -39.29 -55.80
N GLY A 13 11.70 -39.71 -56.32
CA GLY A 13 12.53 -40.75 -55.74
C GLY A 13 12.98 -40.38 -54.33
N ILE A 14 13.23 -41.36 -53.45
CA ILE A 14 13.65 -41.24 -52.06
C ILE A 14 14.79 -40.27 -51.86
N LYS A 15 15.69 -40.07 -52.85
CA LYS A 15 16.78 -39.07 -52.86
C LYS A 15 16.27 -37.63 -52.85
N THR A 16 15.24 -37.31 -53.63
CA THR A 16 14.67 -35.95 -53.72
C THR A 16 13.89 -35.61 -52.46
N TRP A 17 13.26 -36.59 -51.80
CA TRP A 17 12.55 -36.43 -50.54
C TRP A 17 13.52 -36.16 -49.36
N LYS A 18 14.63 -36.91 -49.28
CA LYS A 18 15.71 -36.66 -48.31
C LYS A 18 16.34 -35.25 -48.47
N GLN A 19 16.58 -34.81 -49.71
CA GLN A 19 17.12 -33.45 -49.96
C GLN A 19 16.09 -32.36 -49.55
N ARG A 20 14.83 -32.52 -49.83
CA ARG A 20 13.76 -31.61 -49.40
C ARG A 20 13.65 -31.57 -47.88
N PHE A 21 13.66 -32.72 -47.21
CA PHE A 21 13.67 -32.82 -45.76
C PHE A 21 14.83 -32.05 -45.13
N TRP A 22 16.07 -32.26 -45.62
CA TRP A 22 17.24 -31.56 -45.07
C TRP A 22 17.20 -30.07 -45.37
N LYS A 23 16.72 -29.61 -46.53
CA LYS A 23 16.56 -28.18 -46.82
C LYS A 23 15.52 -27.54 -45.88
N VAL A 24 14.40 -28.18 -45.64
CA VAL A 24 13.37 -27.71 -44.68
C VAL A 24 13.95 -27.68 -43.25
N TYR A 25 14.63 -28.75 -42.84
CA TYR A 25 15.24 -28.86 -41.53
C TYR A 25 16.29 -27.76 -41.30
N ILE A 26 17.21 -27.54 -42.23
CA ILE A 26 18.21 -26.48 -42.15
C ILE A 26 17.54 -25.10 -42.19
N GLY A 27 16.52 -24.91 -43.02
CA GLY A 27 15.76 -23.66 -43.08
C GLY A 27 15.06 -23.34 -41.74
N VAL A 28 14.44 -24.32 -41.11
CA VAL A 28 13.83 -24.16 -39.77
C VAL A 28 14.90 -23.89 -38.72
N LEU A 29 16.03 -24.60 -38.75
CA LEU A 29 17.12 -24.37 -37.80
C LEU A 29 17.68 -22.95 -37.95
N LEU A 30 17.94 -22.49 -39.17
CA LEU A 30 18.40 -21.12 -39.44
C LEU A 30 17.38 -20.09 -38.99
N PHE A 31 16.11 -20.32 -39.28
CA PHE A 31 15.04 -19.42 -38.82
C PHE A 31 15.03 -19.30 -37.30
N VAL A 32 15.11 -20.42 -36.55
CA VAL A 32 15.17 -20.42 -35.11
C VAL A 32 16.40 -19.66 -34.58
N VAL A 33 17.58 -19.93 -35.15
CA VAL A 33 18.82 -19.24 -34.76
C VAL A 33 18.72 -17.73 -35.02
N LEU A 34 18.24 -17.31 -36.20
CA LEU A 34 18.03 -15.89 -36.51
C LEU A 34 16.99 -15.24 -35.58
N LEU A 35 15.89 -15.93 -35.29
CA LEU A 35 14.87 -15.43 -34.37
C LEU A 35 15.45 -15.15 -32.98
N PHE A 36 16.21 -16.10 -32.40
CA PHE A 36 16.87 -15.91 -31.12
C PHE A 36 17.93 -14.82 -31.14
N THR A 37 18.68 -14.69 -32.27
CA THR A 37 19.66 -13.63 -32.46
C THR A 37 18.99 -12.25 -32.47
N PHE A 38 17.91 -12.08 -33.24
CA PHE A 38 17.17 -10.82 -33.32
C PHE A 38 16.52 -10.45 -31.98
N ILE A 39 15.98 -11.43 -31.24
CA ILE A 39 15.50 -11.22 -29.88
C ILE A 39 16.65 -10.77 -28.98
N SER A 40 17.80 -11.43 -29.02
CA SER A 40 18.97 -11.10 -28.20
C SER A 40 19.54 -9.71 -28.46
N MET A 41 19.47 -9.23 -29.70
CA MET A 41 19.91 -7.88 -30.11
C MET A 41 18.85 -6.79 -29.77
N GLY A 42 17.65 -7.16 -29.30
CA GLY A 42 16.58 -6.22 -29.00
C GLY A 42 15.82 -5.69 -30.22
N TRP A 43 16.09 -6.17 -31.43
CA TRP A 43 15.43 -5.72 -32.66
C TRP A 43 13.96 -6.06 -32.73
N LEU A 44 13.54 -7.07 -31.98
CA LEU A 44 12.14 -7.49 -31.83
C LEU A 44 11.49 -6.95 -30.55
N GLY A 45 11.89 -5.73 -30.13
CA GLY A 45 11.32 -5.00 -29.00
C GLY A 45 12.17 -5.04 -27.74
N PHE A 46 11.74 -4.32 -26.70
CA PHE A 46 12.50 -4.08 -25.46
C PHE A 46 13.14 -5.36 -24.90
N MET A 47 14.43 -5.28 -24.64
CA MET A 47 15.24 -6.25 -23.89
C MET A 47 16.00 -5.47 -22.79
N PRO A 48 15.98 -5.91 -21.53
CA PRO A 48 16.72 -5.24 -20.47
C PRO A 48 18.21 -5.18 -20.77
N SER A 49 18.83 -4.01 -20.56
CA SER A 49 20.29 -3.88 -20.58
C SER A 49 20.92 -4.57 -19.37
N PHE A 50 22.24 -4.81 -19.39
CA PHE A 50 22.93 -5.37 -18.22
C PHE A 50 22.83 -4.45 -17.00
N GLU A 51 22.92 -3.14 -17.21
CA GLU A 51 22.76 -2.13 -16.17
C GLU A 51 21.35 -2.16 -15.55
N GLU A 52 20.30 -2.43 -16.36
CA GLU A 52 18.93 -2.63 -15.88
C GLU A 52 18.73 -4.00 -15.23
N LEU A 53 19.57 -4.99 -15.51
CA LEU A 53 19.57 -6.30 -14.85
C LEU A 53 20.29 -6.24 -13.50
N GLU A 54 21.37 -5.47 -13.40
CA GLU A 54 22.12 -5.23 -12.14
C GLU A 54 21.36 -4.34 -11.17
N ASN A 55 20.82 -3.27 -11.71
CA ASN A 55 19.96 -2.34 -11.01
C ASN A 55 18.61 -2.31 -11.73
N PRO A 56 17.77 -3.34 -11.59
CA PRO A 56 16.41 -3.23 -12.07
C PRO A 56 15.90 -1.91 -11.53
N LYS A 57 15.38 -1.00 -12.39
CA LYS A 57 14.77 0.27 -11.97
C LYS A 57 13.77 -0.09 -10.89
N SER A 58 14.31 -0.39 -9.72
CA SER A 58 13.61 -0.83 -8.55
C SER A 58 12.77 0.37 -8.14
N ASN A 59 11.52 0.16 -7.89
CA ASN A 59 10.66 1.15 -7.25
C ASN A 59 11.37 1.60 -5.97
N LEU A 60 12.12 2.69 -6.06
CA LEU A 60 12.83 3.26 -4.93
C LEU A 60 11.79 3.94 -4.03
N ALA A 61 11.74 3.53 -2.79
CA ALA A 61 10.89 4.18 -1.80
C ALA A 61 11.28 5.65 -1.67
N SER A 62 10.31 6.55 -1.69
CA SER A 62 10.57 7.96 -1.35
C SER A 62 10.63 8.12 0.15
N GLU A 63 11.60 8.87 0.63
CA GLU A 63 11.88 9.10 2.06
C GLU A 63 11.37 10.47 2.49
N VAL A 64 10.70 10.52 3.63
CA VAL A 64 10.29 11.76 4.29
C VAL A 64 11.21 11.98 5.47
N ILE A 65 11.96 13.07 5.44
CA ILE A 65 13.07 13.38 6.34
C ILE A 65 12.70 14.63 7.15
N SER A 66 12.93 14.57 8.46
CA SER A 66 12.73 15.69 9.38
C SER A 66 13.79 16.80 9.21
N ALA A 67 13.59 17.93 9.84
CA ALA A 67 14.56 19.04 9.84
C ALA A 67 15.89 18.67 10.53
N ASP A 68 15.84 17.76 11.48
CA ASP A 68 17.00 17.21 12.20
C ASP A 68 17.57 15.94 11.54
N GLN A 69 17.26 15.69 10.25
CA GLN A 69 17.77 14.62 9.39
C GLN A 69 17.33 13.20 9.79
N GLU A 70 16.33 13.04 10.65
CA GLU A 70 15.77 11.74 11.01
C GLU A 70 14.70 11.29 10.01
N LEU A 71 14.58 9.98 9.80
CA LEU A 71 13.61 9.39 8.88
C LEU A 71 12.24 9.29 9.54
N LEU A 72 11.30 10.15 9.15
CA LEU A 72 9.91 10.10 9.62
C LEU A 72 9.13 8.92 9.03
N GLY A 73 9.44 8.53 7.80
CA GLY A 73 8.82 7.40 7.11
C GLY A 73 9.09 7.38 5.62
N LYS A 74 8.51 6.39 4.94
CA LYS A 74 8.73 6.16 3.51
C LYS A 74 7.41 5.99 2.76
N TYR A 75 7.37 6.47 1.51
CA TYR A 75 6.33 6.10 0.56
C TYR A 75 6.89 5.02 -0.35
N TYR A 76 6.26 3.85 -0.35
CA TYR A 76 6.66 2.73 -1.19
C TYR A 76 5.43 1.91 -1.60
N ILE A 77 5.47 1.37 -2.81
CA ILE A 77 4.56 0.30 -3.21
C ILE A 77 5.15 -1.03 -2.73
N GLU A 78 6.48 -1.11 -2.76
CA GLU A 78 7.26 -2.29 -2.51
C GLU A 78 8.39 -1.92 -1.54
N ASN A 79 8.34 -2.43 -0.32
CA ASN A 79 9.44 -2.24 0.63
C ASN A 79 10.58 -3.19 0.23
N ARG A 80 11.42 -2.77 -0.73
CA ARG A 80 12.58 -3.54 -1.19
C ARG A 80 13.82 -3.06 -0.45
N SER A 81 14.54 -3.99 0.14
CA SER A 81 15.91 -3.80 0.58
C SER A 81 16.73 -4.95 0.03
N ASN A 82 17.74 -4.62 -0.75
CA ASN A 82 18.63 -5.62 -1.34
C ASN A 82 19.37 -6.37 -0.23
N ILE A 83 19.43 -7.68 -0.37
CA ILE A 83 20.19 -8.60 0.48
C ILE A 83 21.19 -9.35 -0.39
N HIS A 84 22.28 -9.78 0.22
CA HIS A 84 23.24 -10.68 -0.38
C HIS A 84 22.86 -12.14 -0.10
N TYR A 85 23.42 -13.06 -0.87
CA TYR A 85 23.19 -14.50 -0.66
C TYR A 85 23.54 -14.96 0.76
N THR A 86 24.58 -14.39 1.35
CA THR A 86 25.03 -14.66 2.73
C THR A 86 24.02 -14.27 3.81
N ASP A 87 23.04 -13.44 3.47
CA ASP A 87 21.97 -12.99 4.37
C ASP A 87 20.75 -13.91 4.32
N LEU A 88 20.77 -14.93 3.47
CA LEU A 88 19.70 -15.90 3.33
C LEU A 88 19.91 -17.10 4.28
N SER A 89 18.83 -17.61 4.84
CA SER A 89 18.84 -18.91 5.52
C SER A 89 19.14 -20.03 4.50
N PRO A 90 20.06 -20.96 4.79
CA PRO A 90 20.28 -22.13 3.94
C PRO A 90 18.98 -22.91 3.70
N LYS A 91 18.10 -22.97 4.70
CA LYS A 91 16.80 -23.67 4.60
C LYS A 91 15.83 -23.02 3.61
N LEU A 92 15.89 -21.70 3.47
CA LEU A 92 15.12 -20.97 2.47
C LEU A 92 15.61 -21.26 1.05
N VAL A 93 16.94 -21.31 0.86
CA VAL A 93 17.56 -21.65 -0.42
C VAL A 93 17.25 -23.09 -0.83
N GLU A 94 17.37 -24.02 0.11
CA GLU A 94 17.00 -25.43 -0.10
C GLU A 94 15.52 -25.58 -0.48
N ALA A 95 14.62 -24.86 0.20
CA ALA A 95 13.18 -24.89 -0.05
C ALA A 95 12.81 -24.40 -1.46
N ILE A 96 13.41 -23.30 -1.92
CA ILE A 96 13.10 -22.75 -3.27
C ILE A 96 13.65 -23.67 -4.36
N ILE A 97 14.87 -24.18 -4.22
CA ILE A 97 15.48 -25.11 -5.18
C ILE A 97 14.64 -26.39 -5.26
N ALA A 98 14.31 -27.00 -4.12
CA ALA A 98 13.49 -28.21 -4.08
C ALA A 98 12.12 -28.05 -4.74
N THR A 99 11.51 -26.87 -4.60
CA THR A 99 10.11 -26.64 -5.01
C THR A 99 10.01 -26.14 -6.45
N GLU A 100 10.82 -25.18 -6.84
CA GLU A 100 10.68 -24.49 -8.12
C GLU A 100 11.65 -25.02 -9.18
N ASP A 101 12.85 -25.46 -8.78
CA ASP A 101 13.92 -25.83 -9.71
C ASP A 101 14.93 -26.81 -9.13
N ALA A 102 14.52 -28.06 -8.92
CA ALA A 102 15.36 -29.09 -8.27
C ALA A 102 16.67 -29.41 -9.05
N ARG A 103 16.82 -28.88 -10.25
CA ARG A 103 18.02 -29.06 -11.07
C ARG A 103 18.75 -27.74 -11.33
N PHE A 104 18.52 -26.72 -10.52
CA PHE A 104 19.03 -25.38 -10.67
C PHE A 104 20.56 -25.33 -10.96
N GLU A 105 21.32 -26.13 -10.24
CA GLU A 105 22.79 -26.23 -10.43
C GLU A 105 23.22 -26.95 -11.72
N LYS A 106 22.28 -27.59 -12.44
CA LYS A 106 22.61 -28.51 -13.57
C LYS A 106 22.24 -27.96 -14.94
N HIS A 107 21.79 -26.70 -15.04
CA HIS A 107 21.45 -26.05 -16.31
C HIS A 107 21.86 -24.58 -16.31
N SER A 108 21.89 -23.95 -17.50
CA SER A 108 22.28 -22.54 -17.71
C SER A 108 21.06 -21.71 -18.14
N GLY A 109 20.12 -21.52 -17.22
CA GLY A 109 18.92 -20.68 -17.39
C GLY A 109 17.69 -21.40 -17.94
N VAL A 110 17.85 -22.43 -18.76
CA VAL A 110 16.74 -23.24 -19.31
C VAL A 110 16.99 -24.71 -19.05
N ASP A 111 16.07 -25.39 -18.34
CA ASP A 111 16.13 -26.84 -18.15
C ASP A 111 15.43 -27.59 -19.29
N VAL A 112 16.22 -27.98 -20.29
CA VAL A 112 15.73 -28.70 -21.48
C VAL A 112 15.06 -30.03 -21.10
N LYS A 113 15.59 -30.75 -20.09
CA LYS A 113 14.98 -32.03 -19.64
C LYS A 113 13.60 -31.79 -18.98
N ALA A 114 13.46 -30.71 -18.22
CA ALA A 114 12.16 -30.32 -17.64
C ALA A 114 11.16 -29.93 -18.74
N LEU A 115 11.59 -29.19 -19.77
CA LEU A 115 10.75 -28.85 -20.92
C LEU A 115 10.22 -30.09 -21.65
N PHE A 116 11.09 -31.07 -21.95
CA PHE A 116 10.68 -32.33 -22.56
C PHE A 116 9.67 -33.09 -21.67
N ARG A 117 9.92 -33.16 -20.36
CA ARG A 117 9.00 -33.81 -19.40
C ARG A 117 7.62 -33.16 -19.40
N VAL A 118 7.56 -31.82 -19.39
CA VAL A 118 6.29 -31.06 -19.39
C VAL A 118 5.55 -31.24 -20.73
N THR A 119 6.25 -31.14 -21.86
CA THR A 119 5.67 -31.35 -23.19
C THR A 119 5.10 -32.75 -23.33
N TYR A 120 5.83 -33.78 -22.90
CA TYR A 120 5.35 -35.15 -22.88
C TYR A 120 4.13 -35.33 -21.97
N GLY A 121 4.16 -34.69 -20.78
CA GLY A 121 3.04 -34.68 -19.84
C GLY A 121 1.75 -34.07 -20.43
N VAL A 122 1.89 -32.95 -21.16
CA VAL A 122 0.76 -32.29 -21.84
C VAL A 122 0.20 -33.20 -22.93
N LEU A 123 1.06 -33.84 -23.72
CA LEU A 123 0.64 -34.75 -24.79
C LEU A 123 -0.03 -36.05 -24.29
N THR A 124 0.34 -36.49 -23.10
CA THR A 124 -0.20 -37.71 -22.48
C THR A 124 -1.32 -37.43 -21.46
N GLY A 125 -1.78 -36.18 -21.32
CA GLY A 125 -2.81 -35.81 -20.35
C GLY A 125 -2.38 -35.89 -18.89
N SER A 126 -1.08 -36.10 -18.59
CA SER A 126 -0.55 -36.14 -17.22
C SER A 126 0.10 -34.84 -16.86
N HIS A 127 -0.47 -34.09 -15.89
CA HIS A 127 0.12 -32.85 -15.37
C HIS A 127 1.32 -33.15 -14.47
N LYS A 128 2.53 -33.15 -15.03
CA LYS A 128 3.78 -33.41 -14.29
C LYS A 128 4.59 -32.12 -14.05
N GLY A 129 4.14 -31.27 -13.12
CA GLY A 129 4.92 -30.18 -12.57
C GLY A 129 5.16 -28.96 -13.49
N GLY A 130 5.84 -27.93 -12.98
CA GLY A 130 6.24 -26.74 -13.75
C GLY A 130 7.51 -26.98 -14.57
N GLY A 131 7.64 -26.24 -15.69
CA GLY A 131 8.83 -26.29 -16.56
C GLY A 131 9.65 -25.00 -16.59
N SER A 132 9.33 -24.01 -15.76
CA SER A 132 10.07 -22.74 -15.69
C SER A 132 11.11 -22.82 -14.58
N THR A 133 12.34 -22.39 -14.87
CA THR A 133 13.45 -22.33 -13.91
C THR A 133 13.36 -21.07 -13.04
N ILE A 134 14.09 -21.05 -11.91
CA ILE A 134 14.23 -19.85 -11.05
C ILE A 134 14.72 -18.66 -11.88
N THR A 135 15.72 -18.87 -12.75
CA THR A 135 16.27 -17.81 -13.61
C THR A 135 15.25 -17.29 -14.63
N GLN A 136 14.38 -18.14 -15.17
CA GLN A 136 13.27 -17.70 -16.02
C GLN A 136 12.19 -16.93 -15.25
N GLN A 137 11.92 -17.31 -14.01
CA GLN A 137 11.00 -16.55 -13.15
C GLN A 137 11.58 -15.18 -12.80
N LEU A 138 12.87 -15.09 -12.51
CA LEU A 138 13.58 -13.81 -12.33
C LEU A 138 13.46 -12.95 -13.60
N ALA A 139 13.82 -13.51 -14.77
CA ALA A 139 13.70 -12.82 -16.06
C ALA A 139 12.28 -12.30 -16.31
N LYS A 140 11.25 -13.10 -16.03
CA LYS A 140 9.85 -12.71 -16.14
C LYS A 140 9.48 -11.49 -15.29
N ASN A 141 10.07 -11.33 -14.11
CA ASN A 141 9.81 -10.20 -13.22
C ASN A 141 10.44 -8.88 -13.72
N LEU A 142 11.39 -8.95 -14.64
CA LEU A 142 12.07 -7.81 -15.24
C LEU A 142 11.33 -7.21 -16.45
N PHE A 143 10.32 -7.90 -16.99
CA PHE A 143 9.53 -7.40 -18.11
C PHE A 143 8.25 -6.70 -17.64
N PRO A 144 7.89 -5.53 -18.22
CA PRO A 144 6.62 -4.86 -17.96
C PRO A 144 5.43 -5.76 -18.29
N ARG A 145 4.45 -5.84 -17.38
CA ARG A 145 3.21 -6.61 -17.59
C ARG A 145 2.13 -5.70 -18.17
N GLY A 146 1.70 -5.95 -19.42
CA GLY A 146 0.49 -5.34 -20.00
C GLY A 146 -0.77 -6.16 -19.63
N GLU A 147 -1.92 -5.51 -19.54
CA GLU A 147 -3.15 -6.11 -19.00
C GLU A 147 -3.87 -7.07 -19.98
N ASN A 148 -3.77 -6.87 -21.31
CA ASN A 148 -4.43 -7.72 -22.32
C ASN A 148 -3.43 -8.30 -23.31
N ARG A 149 -3.21 -9.61 -23.31
CA ARG A 149 -2.24 -10.28 -24.18
C ARG A 149 -2.87 -11.41 -24.97
N ASN A 150 -2.58 -11.43 -26.27
CA ASN A 150 -2.92 -12.52 -27.16
C ASN A 150 -1.94 -13.70 -26.98
N PHE A 151 -2.33 -14.89 -27.43
CA PHE A 151 -1.51 -16.11 -27.36
C PHE A 151 -0.10 -15.91 -27.96
N PHE A 152 0.01 -15.27 -29.12
CA PHE A 152 1.30 -14.99 -29.78
C PHE A 152 2.19 -14.07 -28.97
N GLN A 153 1.64 -13.05 -28.34
CA GLN A 153 2.39 -12.14 -27.46
C GLN A 153 2.94 -12.87 -26.24
N THR A 154 2.15 -13.78 -25.67
CA THR A 154 2.55 -14.61 -24.52
C THR A 154 3.69 -15.56 -24.89
N ALA A 155 3.58 -16.24 -26.05
CA ALA A 155 4.64 -17.12 -26.56
C ALA A 155 5.94 -16.35 -26.84
N PHE A 156 5.83 -15.17 -27.46
CA PHE A 156 6.96 -14.32 -27.75
C PHE A 156 7.68 -13.80 -26.49
N LEU A 157 6.91 -13.41 -25.46
CA LEU A 157 7.46 -13.06 -24.15
C LEU A 157 8.20 -14.24 -23.52
N LYS A 158 7.69 -15.44 -23.68
CA LYS A 158 8.37 -16.63 -23.17
C LYS A 158 9.72 -16.87 -23.84
N LEU A 159 9.85 -16.60 -25.13
CA LEU A 159 11.15 -16.63 -25.82
C LEU A 159 12.11 -15.56 -25.28
N LYS A 160 11.62 -14.34 -25.00
CA LYS A 160 12.42 -13.28 -24.37
C LYS A 160 12.87 -13.69 -22.96
N GLU A 161 11.98 -14.29 -22.15
CA GLU A 161 12.36 -14.83 -20.83
C GLU A 161 13.50 -15.85 -20.94
N TRP A 162 13.48 -16.75 -21.93
CA TRP A 162 14.56 -17.72 -22.15
C TRP A 162 15.90 -17.06 -22.51
N VAL A 163 15.88 -16.11 -23.46
CA VAL A 163 17.08 -15.37 -23.84
C VAL A 163 17.66 -14.61 -22.64
N THR A 164 16.81 -13.93 -21.87
CA THR A 164 17.23 -13.19 -20.68
C THR A 164 17.76 -14.12 -19.59
N ALA A 165 17.12 -15.28 -19.38
CA ALA A 165 17.59 -16.27 -18.42
C ALA A 165 18.98 -16.80 -18.77
N VAL A 166 19.26 -17.07 -20.04
CA VAL A 166 20.61 -17.47 -20.51
C VAL A 166 21.62 -16.34 -20.34
N LYS A 167 21.23 -15.09 -20.60
CA LYS A 167 22.11 -13.92 -20.37
C LYS A 167 22.46 -13.76 -18.89
N LEU A 168 21.47 -13.90 -17.98
CA LEU A 168 21.70 -13.86 -16.53
C LEU A 168 22.69 -14.93 -16.10
N GLU A 169 22.51 -16.18 -16.49
CA GLU A 169 23.40 -17.29 -16.14
C GLU A 169 24.82 -17.19 -16.70
N ARG A 170 25.02 -16.38 -17.73
CA ARG A 170 26.35 -16.09 -18.28
C ARG A 170 27.13 -15.04 -17.49
N ASN A 171 26.42 -14.16 -16.80
CA ASN A 171 27.01 -12.98 -16.17
C ASN A 171 26.97 -13.04 -14.64
N TYR A 172 26.11 -13.88 -14.06
CA TYR A 172 25.91 -13.98 -12.63
C TYR A 172 26.07 -15.43 -12.16
N THR A 173 26.60 -15.59 -10.99
CA THR A 173 26.67 -16.88 -10.30
C THR A 173 25.29 -17.37 -9.86
N LYS A 174 25.15 -18.65 -9.60
CA LYS A 174 23.91 -19.23 -9.09
C LYS A 174 23.46 -18.56 -7.77
N GLN A 175 24.40 -18.22 -6.90
CA GLN A 175 24.15 -17.55 -5.64
C GLN A 175 23.60 -16.14 -5.85
N GLU A 176 24.19 -15.36 -6.75
CA GLU A 176 23.70 -14.03 -7.12
C GLU A 176 22.30 -14.09 -7.72
N ILE A 177 22.03 -15.07 -8.61
CA ILE A 177 20.70 -15.27 -9.22
C ILE A 177 19.65 -15.57 -8.14
N ILE A 178 19.94 -16.41 -7.14
CA ILE A 178 19.04 -16.66 -6.01
C ILE A 178 18.81 -15.39 -5.19
N ALA A 179 19.87 -14.62 -4.89
CA ALA A 179 19.74 -13.36 -4.16
C ALA A 179 18.86 -12.34 -4.93
N MET A 180 19.12 -12.18 -6.24
CA MET A 180 18.32 -11.32 -7.12
C MET A 180 16.86 -11.78 -7.18
N TYR A 181 16.62 -13.09 -7.27
CA TYR A 181 15.27 -13.66 -7.25
C TYR A 181 14.52 -13.29 -5.97
N PHE A 182 15.12 -13.56 -4.81
CA PHE A 182 14.51 -13.25 -3.52
C PHE A 182 14.38 -11.75 -3.25
N ASN A 183 15.18 -10.91 -3.89
CA ASN A 183 15.02 -9.46 -3.83
C ASN A 183 13.85 -8.93 -4.69
N THR A 184 13.37 -9.70 -5.68
CA THR A 184 12.40 -9.21 -6.68
C THR A 184 11.01 -9.82 -6.55
N VAL A 185 10.87 -10.98 -5.91
CA VAL A 185 9.57 -11.70 -5.86
C VAL A 185 8.58 -11.06 -4.88
N ASP A 186 7.31 -11.12 -5.24
CA ASP A 186 6.18 -10.68 -4.42
C ASP A 186 5.73 -11.82 -3.49
N PHE A 187 5.68 -11.54 -2.18
CA PHE A 187 5.16 -12.43 -1.14
C PHE A 187 3.74 -12.06 -0.68
N GLY A 188 3.11 -11.06 -1.30
CA GLY A 188 1.84 -10.51 -0.83
C GLY A 188 1.95 -9.64 0.42
N SER A 189 0.83 -9.13 0.91
CA SER A 189 0.80 -8.23 2.08
C SER A 189 1.76 -7.03 1.95
N ASN A 190 1.92 -6.49 0.74
CA ASN A 190 2.87 -5.43 0.37
C ASN A 190 4.35 -5.80 0.62
N SER A 191 4.66 -7.10 0.71
CA SER A 191 6.02 -7.58 0.99
C SER A 191 6.69 -8.01 -0.30
N PHE A 192 7.48 -7.13 -0.89
CA PHE A 192 8.32 -7.40 -2.05
C PHE A 192 9.75 -7.66 -1.59
N GLY A 193 10.28 -8.80 -1.99
CA GLY A 193 11.56 -9.34 -1.53
C GLY A 193 11.49 -9.98 -0.15
N ILE A 194 12.42 -10.90 0.06
CA ILE A 194 12.46 -11.80 1.23
C ILE A 194 12.67 -11.06 2.55
N LYS A 195 13.44 -9.96 2.56
CA LYS A 195 13.70 -9.19 3.78
C LYS A 195 12.41 -8.57 4.31
N SER A 196 11.61 -7.98 3.40
CA SER A 196 10.30 -7.45 3.75
C SER A 196 9.34 -8.56 4.19
N ALA A 197 9.33 -9.70 3.49
CA ALA A 197 8.47 -10.83 3.82
C ALA A 197 8.81 -11.43 5.19
N ALA A 198 10.08 -11.73 5.46
CA ALA A 198 10.52 -12.26 6.76
C ALA A 198 10.16 -11.32 7.92
N LYS A 199 10.33 -10.02 7.72
CA LYS A 199 9.94 -9.00 8.70
C LYS A 199 8.43 -8.91 8.90
N THR A 200 7.65 -8.93 7.80
CA THR A 200 6.18 -8.82 7.84
C THR A 200 5.52 -10.04 8.47
N PHE A 201 5.94 -11.25 8.08
CA PHE A 201 5.27 -12.48 8.50
C PHE A 201 5.78 -13.01 9.84
N PHE A 202 7.08 -12.86 10.14
CA PHE A 202 7.72 -13.49 11.29
C PHE A 202 8.52 -12.54 12.19
N ASN A 203 8.61 -11.25 11.84
CA ASN A 203 9.43 -10.25 12.53
C ASN A 203 10.92 -10.66 12.68
N LYS A 204 11.45 -11.38 11.69
CA LYS A 204 12.82 -11.92 11.64
C LYS A 204 13.62 -11.36 10.46
N SER A 205 14.95 -11.50 10.52
CA SER A 205 15.80 -11.37 9.34
C SER A 205 15.70 -12.63 8.46
N PRO A 206 15.97 -12.55 7.14
CA PRO A 206 15.95 -13.73 6.26
C PRO A 206 16.91 -14.85 6.69
N LYS A 207 18.00 -14.52 7.36
CA LYS A 207 19.00 -15.48 7.88
C LYS A 207 18.48 -16.32 9.04
N GLU A 208 17.56 -15.77 9.83
CA GLU A 208 16.98 -16.40 11.03
C GLU A 208 15.76 -17.28 10.73
N LEU A 209 15.33 -17.34 9.47
CA LEU A 209 14.19 -18.18 9.08
C LEU A 209 14.51 -19.66 9.29
N ASN A 210 13.62 -20.34 10.00
CA ASN A 210 13.68 -21.79 10.18
C ASN A 210 13.07 -22.55 8.98
N ILE A 211 12.96 -23.89 9.07
CA ILE A 211 12.47 -24.73 7.95
C ILE A 211 11.00 -24.45 7.65
N GLU A 212 10.14 -24.42 8.67
CA GLU A 212 8.70 -24.24 8.53
C GLU A 212 8.35 -22.85 8.00
N GLU A 213 9.05 -21.81 8.44
CA GLU A 213 8.90 -20.44 7.97
C GLU A 213 9.39 -20.27 6.53
N SER A 214 10.54 -20.88 6.22
CA SER A 214 11.09 -20.92 4.87
C SER A 214 10.15 -21.63 3.89
N ALA A 215 9.64 -22.79 4.28
CA ALA A 215 8.68 -23.55 3.48
C ALA A 215 7.36 -22.79 3.29
N MET A 216 6.93 -22.02 4.30
CA MET A 216 5.74 -21.17 4.22
C MET A 216 5.92 -20.06 3.17
N LEU A 217 7.02 -19.30 3.27
CA LEU A 217 7.28 -18.20 2.34
C LEU A 217 7.46 -18.70 0.90
N VAL A 218 8.21 -19.79 0.70
CA VAL A 218 8.35 -20.41 -0.63
C VAL A 218 7.00 -20.89 -1.17
N GLY A 219 6.17 -21.47 -0.31
CA GLY A 219 4.82 -21.90 -0.67
C GLY A 219 3.95 -20.76 -1.21
N MET A 220 4.08 -19.57 -0.64
CA MET A 220 3.32 -18.38 -1.06
C MET A 220 3.67 -17.90 -2.48
N LEU A 221 4.89 -18.12 -2.97
CA LEU A 221 5.34 -17.62 -4.29
C LEU A 221 4.48 -18.07 -5.46
N LYS A 222 3.82 -19.21 -5.36
CA LYS A 222 2.92 -19.71 -6.41
C LYS A 222 1.72 -18.79 -6.65
N ALA A 223 1.13 -18.23 -5.58
CA ALA A 223 0.01 -17.27 -5.62
C ALA A 223 -0.07 -16.56 -4.26
N PRO A 224 0.65 -15.45 -4.04
CA PRO A 224 0.85 -14.84 -2.73
C PRO A 224 -0.44 -14.48 -1.98
N THR A 225 -1.43 -13.95 -2.69
CA THR A 225 -2.73 -13.60 -2.08
C THR A 225 -3.55 -14.85 -1.71
N TRP A 226 -3.49 -15.90 -2.54
CA TRP A 226 -4.27 -17.13 -2.37
C TRP A 226 -3.73 -18.04 -1.27
N PHE A 227 -2.40 -18.08 -1.13
CA PHE A 227 -1.68 -18.87 -0.12
C PHE A 227 -1.17 -18.02 1.05
N SER A 228 -1.72 -16.81 1.25
CA SER A 228 -1.37 -15.98 2.39
C SER A 228 -1.84 -16.62 3.71
N PRO A 229 -0.94 -16.85 4.68
CA PRO A 229 -1.31 -17.44 5.97
C PRO A 229 -2.22 -16.52 6.79
N ALA A 230 -2.10 -15.20 6.61
CA ALA A 230 -2.96 -14.21 7.27
C ALA A 230 -4.39 -14.17 6.70
N ARG A 231 -4.59 -14.59 5.43
CA ARG A 231 -5.91 -14.54 4.76
C ARG A 231 -6.57 -15.91 4.63
N ASN A 232 -5.77 -16.94 4.39
CA ASN A 232 -6.22 -18.30 4.07
C ASN A 232 -5.33 -19.34 4.76
N PRO A 233 -5.35 -19.45 6.12
CA PRO A 233 -4.41 -20.28 6.89
C PRO A 233 -4.43 -21.76 6.48
N GLU A 234 -5.61 -22.33 6.21
CA GLU A 234 -5.70 -23.74 5.79
C GLU A 234 -5.04 -24.01 4.44
N ARG A 235 -5.24 -23.12 3.45
CA ARG A 235 -4.60 -23.26 2.14
C ARG A 235 -3.10 -23.04 2.22
N ALA A 236 -2.69 -22.09 3.05
CA ALA A 236 -1.31 -21.80 3.34
C ALA A 236 -0.61 -23.01 3.96
N SER A 237 -1.22 -23.66 4.95
CA SER A 237 -0.71 -24.87 5.59
C SER A 237 -0.55 -26.02 4.60
N LYS A 238 -1.57 -26.32 3.79
CA LYS A 238 -1.49 -27.34 2.74
C LYS A 238 -0.40 -27.04 1.71
N ARG A 239 -0.19 -25.76 1.37
CA ARG A 239 0.85 -25.37 0.42
C ARG A 239 2.25 -25.46 1.04
N ARG A 240 2.42 -25.13 2.32
CA ARG A 240 3.65 -25.36 3.09
C ARG A 240 4.03 -26.84 3.08
N GLU A 241 3.06 -27.74 3.32
CA GLU A 241 3.26 -29.18 3.31
C GLU A 241 3.78 -29.68 1.94
N VAL A 242 3.28 -29.13 0.83
CA VAL A 242 3.83 -29.44 -0.50
C VAL A 242 5.30 -29.05 -0.62
N VAL A 243 5.73 -27.92 -0.05
CA VAL A 243 7.14 -27.49 -0.07
C VAL A 243 7.98 -28.43 0.79
N LEU A 244 7.53 -28.75 2.00
CA LEU A 244 8.24 -29.68 2.90
C LEU A 244 8.41 -31.08 2.26
N HIS A 245 7.38 -31.59 1.58
CA HIS A 245 7.46 -32.85 0.84
C HIS A 245 8.46 -32.78 -0.33
N GLN A 246 8.58 -31.63 -1.04
CA GLN A 246 9.62 -31.48 -2.05
C GLN A 246 11.01 -31.46 -1.43
N MET A 247 11.19 -30.80 -0.28
CA MET A 247 12.47 -30.79 0.45
C MET A 247 12.88 -32.18 0.89
N GLU A 248 11.94 -32.98 1.41
CA GLU A 248 12.16 -34.39 1.75
C GLU A 248 12.54 -35.21 0.52
N LYS A 249 11.73 -35.15 -0.54
CA LYS A 249 11.93 -35.89 -1.80
C LYS A 249 13.30 -35.67 -2.44
N TYR A 250 13.85 -34.45 -2.31
CA TYR A 250 15.17 -34.11 -2.85
C TYR A 250 16.30 -34.21 -1.83
N GLY A 251 16.03 -34.71 -0.61
CA GLY A 251 17.01 -35.03 0.41
C GLY A 251 17.56 -33.84 1.21
N TYR A 252 16.87 -32.69 1.20
CA TYR A 252 17.22 -31.53 2.02
C TYR A 252 16.77 -31.67 3.48
N ILE A 253 15.73 -32.46 3.72
CA ILE A 253 15.30 -32.89 5.06
C ILE A 253 15.03 -34.41 5.04
N ASN A 254 15.11 -35.05 6.19
CA ASN A 254 14.76 -36.47 6.33
C ASN A 254 13.26 -36.63 6.68
N GLU A 255 12.76 -37.87 6.57
CA GLU A 255 11.35 -38.21 6.84
C GLU A 255 10.94 -37.83 8.27
N HIS A 256 11.79 -38.09 9.27
CA HIS A 256 11.50 -37.72 10.66
C HIS A 256 11.31 -36.19 10.83
N THR A 257 12.15 -35.40 10.19
CA THR A 257 12.04 -33.93 10.21
C THR A 257 10.76 -33.47 9.48
N TYR A 258 10.45 -34.07 8.33
CA TYR A 258 9.21 -33.80 7.60
C TYR A 258 7.99 -34.07 8.48
N ASP A 259 7.90 -35.26 9.09
CA ASP A 259 6.75 -35.62 9.92
C ASP A 259 6.61 -34.75 11.17
N SER A 260 7.72 -34.34 11.76
CA SER A 260 7.71 -33.44 12.93
C SER A 260 7.23 -32.03 12.58
N ILE A 261 7.65 -31.47 11.43
CA ILE A 261 7.37 -30.06 11.08
C ILE A 261 5.99 -29.90 10.44
N ARG A 262 5.50 -30.86 9.65
CA ARG A 262 4.21 -30.73 8.96
C ARG A 262 3.02 -30.53 9.90
N VAL A 263 3.11 -31.04 11.13
CA VAL A 263 2.05 -30.93 12.14
C VAL A 263 2.10 -29.63 12.96
N ILE A 264 3.19 -28.86 12.88
CA ILE A 264 3.35 -27.59 13.60
C ILE A 264 2.34 -26.58 13.04
N PRO A 265 1.48 -25.97 13.88
CA PRO A 265 0.56 -24.92 13.44
C PRO A 265 1.30 -23.71 12.86
N LEU A 266 0.64 -22.97 11.97
CA LEU A 266 1.18 -21.70 11.48
C LEU A 266 1.13 -20.67 12.62
N ASP A 267 2.28 -20.20 13.06
CA ASP A 267 2.39 -19.09 14.01
C ASP A 267 2.35 -17.76 13.27
N MET A 268 1.28 -17.00 13.48
CA MET A 268 1.05 -15.68 12.90
C MET A 268 1.03 -14.57 13.96
N THR A 269 1.46 -14.85 15.18
CA THR A 269 1.44 -13.87 16.29
C THR A 269 2.33 -12.66 16.00
N SER A 270 3.41 -12.86 15.27
CA SER A 270 4.36 -11.81 14.85
C SER A 270 3.96 -11.10 13.55
N TYR A 271 2.85 -11.50 12.91
CA TYR A 271 2.44 -10.89 11.64
C TYR A 271 2.09 -9.42 11.83
N ARG A 272 2.79 -8.54 11.10
CA ARG A 272 2.53 -7.10 11.03
C ARG A 272 2.71 -6.63 9.59
N MET A 273 1.62 -6.32 8.93
CA MET A 273 1.68 -5.76 7.58
C MET A 273 2.35 -4.39 7.66
N GLN A 274 3.51 -4.25 7.02
CA GLN A 274 4.18 -2.98 6.89
C GLN A 274 3.56 -2.21 5.73
N ASP A 275 3.05 -1.02 6.00
CA ASP A 275 2.60 -0.12 4.97
C ASP A 275 3.26 1.27 5.16
N HIS A 276 3.04 2.15 4.19
CA HIS A 276 3.55 3.53 4.24
C HIS A 276 2.96 4.36 5.40
N ARG A 277 1.99 3.81 6.14
CA ARG A 277 1.36 4.43 7.31
C ARG A 277 2.09 4.14 8.61
N SER A 278 3.08 3.23 8.60
CA SER A 278 3.93 2.95 9.75
C SER A 278 5.02 4.03 9.89
N GLY A 279 5.38 4.42 11.12
CA GLY A 279 6.38 5.43 11.43
C GLY A 279 5.79 6.69 12.05
N GLU A 280 6.63 7.68 12.32
CA GLU A 280 6.28 8.95 12.96
C GLU A 280 5.56 9.91 12.02
N ALA A 281 4.88 10.89 12.57
CA ALA A 281 4.18 11.95 11.85
C ALA A 281 3.24 11.43 10.74
N THR A 282 2.51 10.34 10.98
CA THR A 282 1.73 9.65 9.94
C THR A 282 0.66 10.55 9.32
N TYR A 283 -0.06 11.34 10.12
CA TYR A 283 -1.04 12.30 9.59
C TYR A 283 -0.38 13.36 8.69
N PHE A 284 0.77 13.89 9.12
CA PHE A 284 1.52 14.86 8.32
C PHE A 284 2.00 14.24 6.99
N ARG A 285 2.54 13.03 7.03
CA ARG A 285 2.98 12.34 5.80
C ARG A 285 1.82 12.09 4.85
N GLU A 286 0.66 11.71 5.35
CA GLU A 286 -0.53 11.52 4.51
C GLU A 286 -1.07 12.84 3.96
N TYR A 287 -1.04 13.92 4.74
CA TYR A 287 -1.32 15.27 4.27
C TYR A 287 -0.34 15.66 3.15
N LEU A 288 0.95 15.47 3.35
CA LEU A 288 1.99 15.73 2.35
C LEU A 288 1.75 14.94 1.07
N ARG A 289 1.45 13.63 1.18
CA ARG A 289 1.11 12.77 0.05
C ARG A 289 -0.10 13.28 -0.73
N MET A 290 -1.15 13.69 -0.03
CA MET A 290 -2.37 14.26 -0.62
C MET A 290 -2.06 15.55 -1.38
N MET A 291 -1.30 16.44 -0.77
CA MET A 291 -0.92 17.73 -1.36
C MET A 291 -0.08 17.55 -2.63
N MET A 292 0.95 16.70 -2.57
CA MET A 292 1.84 16.46 -3.72
C MET A 292 1.13 15.77 -4.89
N ASN A 293 0.18 14.88 -4.63
CA ASN A 293 -0.60 14.16 -5.66
C ASN A 293 -1.85 14.92 -6.13
N ALA A 294 -2.16 16.09 -5.58
CA ALA A 294 -3.32 16.86 -5.98
C ALA A 294 -3.31 17.13 -7.50
N LYS A 295 -4.47 17.07 -8.12
CA LYS A 295 -4.64 17.33 -9.55
C LYS A 295 -5.11 18.74 -9.78
N LYS A 296 -4.79 19.30 -10.96
CA LYS A 296 -5.31 20.61 -11.36
C LYS A 296 -6.84 20.64 -11.21
N PRO A 297 -7.39 21.60 -10.47
CA PRO A 297 -8.84 21.71 -10.29
C PRO A 297 -9.56 21.91 -11.62
N VAL A 298 -10.59 21.10 -11.84
CA VAL A 298 -11.45 21.20 -13.03
C VAL A 298 -12.88 21.35 -12.57
N ARG A 299 -13.55 22.46 -12.95
CA ARG A 299 -14.89 22.84 -12.47
C ARG A 299 -15.92 21.69 -12.50
N LYS A 300 -15.91 20.89 -13.56
CA LYS A 300 -16.86 19.76 -13.74
C LYS A 300 -16.77 18.67 -12.66
N ARG A 301 -15.69 18.63 -11.89
CA ARG A 301 -15.46 17.63 -10.83
C ARG A 301 -15.95 18.08 -9.45
N TYR A 302 -16.36 19.33 -9.32
CA TYR A 302 -16.78 19.93 -8.04
C TYR A 302 -18.29 20.17 -8.03
N VAL A 303 -18.93 19.73 -6.96
CA VAL A 303 -20.34 20.06 -6.66
C VAL A 303 -20.41 21.44 -6.03
N ASP A 304 -19.47 21.76 -5.12
CA ASP A 304 -19.41 23.01 -4.39
C ASP A 304 -18.44 24.01 -5.06
N MET A 305 -18.94 25.24 -5.28
CA MET A 305 -18.15 26.33 -5.85
C MET A 305 -17.10 26.87 -4.91
N VAL A 306 -17.39 26.90 -3.61
CA VAL A 306 -16.43 27.37 -2.60
C VAL A 306 -15.21 26.46 -2.58
N GLN A 307 -15.42 25.15 -2.56
CA GLN A 307 -14.33 24.18 -2.59
C GLN A 307 -13.51 24.27 -3.89
N PHE A 308 -14.18 24.47 -5.05
CA PHE A 308 -13.48 24.67 -6.32
C PHE A 308 -12.60 25.92 -6.29
N SER A 309 -13.10 27.02 -5.71
CA SER A 309 -12.35 28.27 -5.57
C SER A 309 -11.14 28.09 -4.64
N GLU A 310 -11.35 27.48 -3.47
CA GLU A 310 -10.28 27.20 -2.51
C GLU A 310 -9.17 26.36 -3.12
N ASP A 311 -9.50 25.25 -3.79
CA ASP A 311 -8.52 24.38 -4.41
C ASP A 311 -7.82 25.04 -5.61
N SER A 312 -8.53 25.91 -6.34
CA SER A 312 -7.95 26.71 -7.43
C SER A 312 -6.93 27.72 -6.89
N LEU A 313 -7.24 28.39 -5.79
CA LEU A 313 -6.31 29.30 -5.12
C LEU A 313 -5.10 28.54 -4.56
N ARG A 314 -5.31 27.37 -3.95
CA ARG A 314 -4.20 26.49 -3.51
C ARG A 314 -3.32 26.04 -4.66
N TRP A 315 -3.93 25.71 -5.80
CA TRP A 315 -3.18 25.34 -7.00
C TRP A 315 -2.27 26.47 -7.47
N ILE A 316 -2.75 27.71 -7.45
CA ILE A 316 -1.99 28.88 -7.91
C ILE A 316 -0.90 29.26 -6.90
N ASN A 317 -1.26 29.31 -5.61
CA ASN A 317 -0.42 29.92 -4.59
C ASN A 317 0.50 28.94 -3.86
N SER A 318 0.21 27.64 -3.87
CA SER A 318 1.02 26.64 -3.17
C SER A 318 1.88 25.84 -4.16
N PRO A 319 3.21 25.93 -4.10
CA PRO A 319 4.10 25.11 -4.93
C PRO A 319 3.97 23.62 -4.61
N LEU A 320 3.58 23.26 -3.38
CA LEU A 320 3.42 21.88 -2.95
C LEU A 320 2.13 21.24 -3.46
N TYR A 321 1.03 22.02 -3.58
CA TYR A 321 -0.26 21.49 -4.04
C TYR A 321 -0.18 21.13 -5.53
N GLY A 322 -0.20 19.83 -5.85
CA GLY A 322 -0.02 19.32 -7.19
C GLY A 322 1.43 19.30 -7.68
N TRP A 323 2.38 19.22 -6.75
CA TRP A 323 3.82 19.24 -7.06
C TRP A 323 4.21 18.23 -8.16
N ILE A 324 3.67 17.02 -8.11
CA ILE A 324 3.94 15.95 -9.10
C ILE A 324 3.53 16.35 -10.52
N GLU A 325 2.37 17.01 -10.66
CA GLU A 325 1.87 17.42 -11.98
C GLU A 325 2.59 18.69 -12.49
N LYS A 326 3.04 19.55 -11.58
CA LYS A 326 3.75 20.80 -11.91
C LYS A 326 5.24 20.58 -12.25
N ASN A 327 5.82 19.47 -11.79
CA ASN A 327 7.25 19.19 -11.95
C ASN A 327 7.45 17.86 -12.67
N PRO A 328 7.30 17.80 -14.01
CA PRO A 328 7.55 16.58 -14.76
C PRO A 328 9.05 16.24 -14.75
N LYS A 329 9.38 14.96 -14.95
CA LYS A 329 10.73 14.47 -15.15
C LYS A 329 11.31 14.99 -16.47
N PRO A 330 12.64 14.91 -16.68
CA PRO A 330 13.26 15.28 -17.95
C PRO A 330 12.72 14.54 -19.18
N ASP A 331 12.18 13.34 -19.00
CA ASP A 331 11.53 12.53 -20.04
C ASP A 331 10.07 12.92 -20.31
N GLY A 332 9.55 13.95 -19.64
CA GLY A 332 8.18 14.44 -19.74
C GLY A 332 7.16 13.63 -18.93
N THR A 333 7.54 12.57 -18.24
CA THR A 333 6.66 11.79 -17.36
C THR A 333 6.59 12.41 -15.97
N ASN A 334 5.50 12.14 -15.23
CA ASN A 334 5.35 12.62 -13.88
C ASN A 334 6.14 11.77 -12.87
N TYR A 335 6.64 12.39 -11.81
CA TYR A 335 7.16 11.66 -10.66
C TYR A 335 6.09 10.79 -10.01
N ASN A 336 6.53 9.68 -9.43
CA ASN A 336 5.71 8.80 -8.60
C ASN A 336 6.32 8.68 -7.19
N LEU A 337 5.60 9.15 -6.19
CA LEU A 337 6.06 9.13 -4.78
C LEU A 337 6.46 7.72 -4.30
N TYR A 338 5.92 6.68 -4.90
CA TYR A 338 6.13 5.31 -4.45
C TYR A 338 7.22 4.55 -5.20
N ARG A 339 7.78 5.16 -6.29
CA ARG A 339 8.69 4.45 -7.21
C ARG A 339 9.98 5.18 -7.54
N ASP A 340 10.00 6.50 -7.38
CA ASP A 340 11.08 7.31 -7.96
C ASP A 340 12.12 7.76 -6.93
N GLY A 341 12.05 7.27 -5.68
CA GLY A 341 13.08 7.48 -4.67
C GLY A 341 13.30 8.94 -4.28
N LEU A 342 12.23 9.74 -4.20
CA LEU A 342 12.33 11.14 -3.81
C LEU A 342 12.81 11.26 -2.35
N ARG A 343 13.69 12.19 -2.09
CA ARG A 343 14.05 12.60 -0.71
C ARG A 343 13.32 13.89 -0.38
N ILE A 344 12.36 13.83 0.53
CA ILE A 344 11.46 14.92 0.87
C ILE A 344 11.86 15.45 2.23
N PHE A 345 12.56 16.59 2.24
CA PHE A 345 12.97 17.27 3.45
C PHE A 345 11.83 18.15 3.96
N THR A 346 11.53 18.04 5.26
CA THR A 346 10.40 18.73 5.89
C THR A 346 10.88 19.66 6.98
N THR A 347 9.97 20.48 7.49
CA THR A 347 10.22 21.37 8.62
C THR A 347 9.93 20.73 9.99
N ILE A 348 9.40 19.50 10.00
CA ILE A 348 9.12 18.75 11.23
C ILE A 348 10.43 18.46 11.96
N ASN A 349 10.45 18.73 13.27
CA ASN A 349 11.51 18.29 14.16
C ASN A 349 11.09 16.96 14.80
N SER A 350 11.89 15.90 14.67
CA SER A 350 11.52 14.55 15.11
C SER A 350 11.22 14.47 16.60
N ARG A 351 12.01 15.14 17.45
CA ARG A 351 11.80 15.16 18.92
C ARG A 351 10.52 15.89 19.30
N MET A 352 10.26 17.06 18.69
CA MET A 352 9.02 17.80 18.94
C MET A 352 7.81 17.01 18.48
N GLN A 353 7.92 16.30 17.36
CA GLN A 353 6.89 15.41 16.87
C GLN A 353 6.59 14.28 17.84
N GLN A 354 7.61 13.60 18.33
CA GLN A 354 7.48 12.55 19.33
C GLN A 354 6.81 13.07 20.61
N TYR A 355 7.27 14.19 21.16
CA TYR A 355 6.65 14.79 22.34
C TYR A 355 5.19 15.19 22.11
N ALA A 356 4.85 15.66 20.92
CA ALA A 356 3.47 16.01 20.59
C ALA A 356 2.56 14.77 20.51
N GLU A 357 3.03 13.68 19.88
CA GLU A 357 2.32 12.41 19.82
C GLU A 357 2.15 11.79 21.22
N GLU A 358 3.19 11.78 22.03
CA GLU A 358 3.17 11.30 23.42
C GLU A 358 2.21 12.12 24.29
N ALA A 359 2.26 13.46 24.18
CA ALA A 359 1.39 14.37 24.95
C ALA A 359 -0.09 14.17 24.57
N VAL A 360 -0.41 14.10 23.27
CA VAL A 360 -1.78 13.83 22.81
C VAL A 360 -2.25 12.48 23.30
N THR A 361 -1.45 11.44 23.08
CA THR A 361 -1.82 10.06 23.46
C THR A 361 -1.97 9.93 24.98
N GLY A 362 -1.02 10.44 25.74
CA GLY A 362 -1.00 10.37 27.21
C GLY A 362 -2.20 11.10 27.84
N HIS A 363 -2.41 12.35 27.46
CA HIS A 363 -3.51 13.16 28.00
C HIS A 363 -4.88 12.63 27.58
N MET A 364 -5.04 12.26 26.31
CA MET A 364 -6.30 11.69 25.83
C MET A 364 -6.62 10.36 26.49
N SER A 365 -5.65 9.45 26.64
CA SER A 365 -5.87 8.13 27.22
C SER A 365 -5.97 8.16 28.75
N GLY A 366 -5.20 8.99 29.42
CA GLY A 366 -5.11 9.05 30.89
C GLY A 366 -6.20 9.87 31.53
N ASP A 367 -6.56 11.00 30.94
CA ASP A 367 -7.44 11.99 31.58
C ASP A 367 -8.78 12.16 30.85
N ILE A 368 -8.75 12.53 29.58
CA ILE A 368 -9.95 12.99 28.87
C ILE A 368 -10.90 11.82 28.55
N GLN A 369 -10.37 10.74 27.99
CA GLN A 369 -11.19 9.60 27.60
C GLN A 369 -11.83 8.87 28.78
N PRO A 370 -11.14 8.62 29.90
CA PRO A 370 -11.78 8.06 31.11
C PRO A 370 -12.89 8.95 31.66
N ALA A 371 -12.67 10.27 31.71
CA ALA A 371 -13.70 11.22 32.12
C ALA A 371 -14.92 11.19 31.20
N PHE A 372 -14.71 11.12 29.89
CA PHE A 372 -15.77 10.99 28.91
C PHE A 372 -16.55 9.68 29.05
N PHE A 373 -15.87 8.55 29.21
CA PHE A 373 -16.53 7.27 29.46
C PHE A 373 -17.34 7.28 30.75
N LYS A 374 -16.81 7.90 31.81
CA LYS A 374 -17.53 8.06 33.11
C LYS A 374 -18.79 8.92 32.93
N HIS A 375 -18.71 10.00 32.16
CA HIS A 375 -19.86 10.90 31.88
C HIS A 375 -20.99 10.17 31.16
N TRP A 376 -20.66 9.30 30.19
CA TRP A 376 -21.64 8.59 29.35
C TRP A 376 -22.07 7.21 29.93
N LYS A 377 -21.51 6.80 31.05
CA LYS A 377 -21.81 5.49 31.65
C LYS A 377 -23.29 5.37 31.98
N GLY A 378 -23.96 4.31 31.47
CA GLY A 378 -25.37 4.02 31.76
C GLY A 378 -26.38 4.84 30.96
N ARG A 379 -25.93 5.66 29.98
CA ARG A 379 -26.84 6.41 29.10
C ARG A 379 -27.04 5.64 27.80
N GLU A 380 -28.28 5.38 27.42
CA GLU A 380 -28.60 4.64 26.18
C GLU A 380 -28.24 5.40 24.92
N GLU A 381 -28.35 6.73 24.95
CA GLU A 381 -28.02 7.64 23.84
C GLU A 381 -26.53 7.81 23.57
N ALA A 382 -25.69 7.35 24.47
CA ALA A 382 -24.23 7.52 24.35
C ALA A 382 -23.67 7.01 23.01
N PRO A 383 -22.69 7.72 22.45
CA PRO A 383 -22.03 8.97 22.86
C PRO A 383 -22.63 10.23 22.20
N PHE A 384 -23.92 10.27 21.87
CA PHE A 384 -24.54 11.34 21.09
C PHE A 384 -25.26 12.32 22.00
N ASP A 385 -24.90 13.60 21.91
CA ASP A 385 -25.51 14.71 22.64
C ASP A 385 -26.48 15.50 21.74
N PHE A 386 -27.70 15.01 21.64
CA PHE A 386 -28.82 15.66 20.96
C PHE A 386 -29.96 15.91 21.94
N PRO A 387 -30.89 16.83 21.62
CA PRO A 387 -32.11 16.96 22.38
C PRO A 387 -32.82 15.62 22.58
N ARG A 388 -33.27 15.31 23.79
CA ARG A 388 -33.83 13.99 24.18
C ARG A 388 -34.90 13.45 23.22
N ASN A 389 -35.72 14.32 22.66
CA ASN A 389 -36.77 13.96 21.70
C ASN A 389 -36.26 13.62 20.29
N GLN A 390 -35.02 13.96 19.96
CA GLN A 390 -34.43 13.78 18.65
C GLN A 390 -33.23 12.83 18.64
N VAL A 391 -32.66 12.50 19.82
CA VAL A 391 -31.40 11.78 19.94
C VAL A 391 -31.39 10.43 19.22
N LYS A 392 -32.45 9.65 19.33
CA LYS A 392 -32.51 8.33 18.63
C LYS A 392 -32.48 8.49 17.13
N GLN A 393 -33.28 9.41 16.60
CA GLN A 393 -33.39 9.64 15.15
C GLN A 393 -32.08 10.21 14.55
N GLU A 394 -31.48 11.18 15.22
CA GLU A 394 -30.23 11.80 14.75
C GLU A 394 -29.02 10.85 14.90
N ALA A 395 -28.95 10.08 15.98
CA ALA A 395 -27.93 9.05 16.17
C ALA A 395 -28.04 7.97 15.06
N GLU A 396 -29.25 7.51 14.74
CA GLU A 396 -29.48 6.52 13.69
C GLU A 396 -29.10 7.05 12.31
N LYS A 397 -29.43 8.32 12.00
CA LYS A 397 -28.99 8.98 10.77
C LYS A 397 -27.46 9.02 10.64
N LEU A 398 -26.76 9.40 11.72
CA LEU A 398 -25.30 9.45 11.75
C LEU A 398 -24.66 8.07 11.59
N LEU A 399 -25.17 7.05 12.28
CA LEU A 399 -24.69 5.68 12.18
C LEU A 399 -24.95 5.10 10.80
N THR A 400 -26.14 5.34 10.21
CA THR A 400 -26.47 4.93 8.85
C THR A 400 -25.57 5.60 7.82
N ALA A 401 -25.30 6.90 7.95
CA ALA A 401 -24.37 7.60 7.08
C ALA A 401 -22.95 7.03 7.20
N SER A 402 -22.49 6.69 8.40
CA SER A 402 -21.20 6.06 8.65
C SER A 402 -21.14 4.64 8.08
N MET A 403 -22.22 3.86 8.22
CA MET A 403 -22.35 2.54 7.59
C MET A 403 -22.17 2.62 6.07
N LYS A 404 -22.89 3.53 5.40
CA LYS A 404 -22.84 3.71 3.95
C LYS A 404 -21.46 4.16 3.45
N ARG A 405 -20.68 4.84 4.29
CA ARG A 405 -19.29 5.26 3.99
C ARG A 405 -18.26 4.16 4.21
N SER A 406 -18.62 3.07 4.91
CA SER A 406 -17.68 1.99 5.22
C SER A 406 -17.31 1.17 3.97
N ASP A 407 -16.10 0.62 3.96
CA ASP A 407 -15.63 -0.27 2.89
C ASP A 407 -16.47 -1.54 2.79
N ARG A 408 -16.95 -2.06 3.93
CA ARG A 408 -17.83 -3.22 3.96
C ARG A 408 -19.11 -2.96 3.17
N TYR A 409 -19.77 -1.85 3.41
CA TYR A 409 -20.99 -1.48 2.68
C TYR A 409 -20.71 -1.33 1.18
N ARG A 410 -19.65 -0.57 0.83
CA ARG A 410 -19.29 -0.32 -0.58
C ARG A 410 -18.99 -1.62 -1.34
N LYS A 411 -18.25 -2.56 -0.72
CA LYS A 411 -17.95 -3.87 -1.31
C LYS A 411 -19.22 -4.72 -1.50
N MET A 412 -20.09 -4.78 -0.52
CA MET A 412 -21.36 -5.51 -0.61
C MET A 412 -22.29 -4.91 -1.67
N LYS A 413 -22.37 -3.58 -1.73
CA LYS A 413 -23.16 -2.88 -2.76
C LYS A 413 -22.63 -3.13 -4.18
N ALA A 414 -21.31 -3.07 -4.36
CA ALA A 414 -20.66 -3.39 -5.64
C ALA A 414 -20.85 -4.86 -6.06
N ALA A 415 -21.00 -5.76 -5.11
CA ALA A 415 -21.34 -7.19 -5.35
C ALA A 415 -22.83 -7.41 -5.66
N GLY A 416 -23.66 -6.36 -5.73
CA GLY A 416 -25.08 -6.46 -6.05
C GLY A 416 -25.96 -6.97 -4.90
N ILE A 417 -25.46 -6.98 -3.67
CA ILE A 417 -26.23 -7.43 -2.49
C ILE A 417 -27.34 -6.40 -2.17
N SER A 418 -28.55 -6.90 -1.86
CA SER A 418 -29.71 -6.06 -1.55
C SER A 418 -29.50 -5.23 -0.25
N GLU A 419 -30.13 -4.07 -0.16
CA GLU A 419 -30.03 -3.19 1.02
C GLU A 419 -30.43 -3.92 2.32
N ASP A 420 -31.46 -4.76 2.28
CA ASP A 420 -31.93 -5.47 3.46
C ASP A 420 -30.93 -6.55 3.91
N SER A 421 -30.32 -7.26 2.97
CA SER A 421 -29.24 -8.21 3.26
C SER A 421 -27.99 -7.51 3.81
N ILE A 422 -27.66 -6.30 3.30
CA ILE A 422 -26.57 -5.49 3.83
C ILE A 422 -26.89 -5.06 5.28
N LYS A 423 -28.10 -4.56 5.54
CA LYS A 423 -28.52 -4.20 6.91
C LYS A 423 -28.43 -5.39 7.86
N LEU A 424 -28.93 -6.56 7.45
CA LEU A 424 -28.83 -7.79 8.24
C LEU A 424 -27.36 -8.13 8.56
N ALA A 425 -26.47 -8.06 7.56
CA ALA A 425 -25.04 -8.31 7.75
C ALA A 425 -24.37 -7.31 8.70
N PHE A 426 -24.87 -6.07 8.78
CA PHE A 426 -24.36 -5.08 9.74
C PHE A 426 -24.89 -5.31 11.17
N HIS A 427 -25.99 -6.03 11.35
CA HIS A 427 -26.54 -6.39 12.66
C HIS A 427 -26.20 -7.84 13.08
N THR A 428 -25.44 -8.56 12.27
CA THR A 428 -24.95 -9.90 12.63
C THR A 428 -23.57 -9.81 13.28
N LYS A 429 -23.39 -10.48 14.43
CA LYS A 429 -22.10 -10.51 15.15
C LYS A 429 -21.04 -11.23 14.33
N VAL A 430 -19.86 -10.64 14.26
CA VAL A 430 -18.68 -11.20 13.59
C VAL A 430 -17.43 -10.93 14.43
N PRO A 431 -16.41 -11.81 14.36
CA PRO A 431 -15.10 -11.52 14.93
C PRO A 431 -14.49 -10.30 14.25
N MET A 432 -13.93 -9.39 15.03
CA MET A 432 -13.25 -8.21 14.53
C MET A 432 -12.25 -7.66 15.55
N THR A 433 -11.26 -6.96 15.04
CA THR A 433 -10.29 -6.20 15.84
C THR A 433 -10.72 -4.74 15.90
N VAL A 434 -10.79 -4.16 17.08
CA VAL A 434 -11.17 -2.77 17.31
C VAL A 434 -10.07 -2.03 18.08
N PHE A 435 -10.04 -0.71 17.93
CA PHE A 435 -9.10 0.15 18.65
C PHE A 435 -9.37 0.11 20.16
N ALA A 436 -8.30 -0.01 20.95
CA ALA A 436 -8.30 0.30 22.36
C ALA A 436 -6.99 1.02 22.74
N TRP A 437 -7.02 1.87 23.79
CA TRP A 437 -5.85 2.65 24.21
C TRP A 437 -4.64 1.80 24.63
N LYS A 438 -4.87 0.56 25.06
CA LYS A 438 -3.80 -0.39 25.45
C LYS A 438 -3.32 -1.29 24.32
N GLY A 439 -3.74 -1.02 23.10
CA GLY A 439 -3.50 -1.83 21.91
C GLY A 439 -4.79 -2.42 21.35
N ASP A 440 -4.74 -2.86 20.10
CA ASP A 440 -5.90 -3.42 19.42
C ASP A 440 -6.51 -4.59 20.19
N MET A 441 -7.84 -4.67 20.19
CA MET A 441 -8.60 -5.68 20.95
C MET A 441 -9.43 -6.53 19.99
N ASP A 442 -9.23 -7.83 20.04
CA ASP A 442 -10.07 -8.79 19.34
C ASP A 442 -11.38 -9.02 20.10
N THR A 443 -12.49 -8.92 19.40
CA THR A 443 -13.83 -9.02 19.99
C THR A 443 -14.85 -9.58 19.00
N VAL A 444 -16.03 -9.94 19.49
CA VAL A 444 -17.17 -10.40 18.68
C VAL A 444 -18.33 -9.43 18.86
N MET A 445 -18.53 -8.55 17.88
CA MET A 445 -19.63 -7.59 17.90
C MET A 445 -20.24 -7.40 16.51
N THR A 446 -21.36 -6.68 16.42
CA THR A 446 -21.91 -6.34 15.12
C THR A 446 -21.10 -5.22 14.45
N PRO A 447 -21.00 -5.18 13.11
CA PRO A 447 -20.41 -4.04 12.42
C PRO A 447 -21.11 -2.70 12.75
N TRP A 448 -22.39 -2.71 13.04
CA TRP A 448 -23.15 -1.55 13.51
C TRP A 448 -22.65 -1.06 14.87
N ASP A 449 -22.51 -1.97 15.83
CA ASP A 449 -21.98 -1.62 17.15
C ASP A 449 -20.52 -1.16 17.09
N SER A 450 -19.72 -1.71 16.18
CA SER A 450 -18.34 -1.25 16.00
C SER A 450 -18.26 0.19 15.49
N ILE A 451 -19.19 0.62 14.62
CA ILE A 451 -19.28 2.01 14.18
C ILE A 451 -19.63 2.91 15.38
N ARG A 452 -20.59 2.51 16.20
CA ARG A 452 -20.96 3.24 17.42
C ARG A 452 -19.80 3.27 18.42
N TYR A 453 -19.13 2.14 18.64
CA TYR A 453 -17.95 2.03 19.49
C TYR A 453 -16.84 3.02 19.09
N ASN A 454 -16.54 3.14 17.80
CA ASN A 454 -15.54 4.08 17.30
C ASN A 454 -15.93 5.55 17.56
N LYS A 455 -17.24 5.87 17.70
CA LYS A 455 -17.70 7.22 18.03
C LYS A 455 -17.48 7.62 19.50
N PHE A 456 -17.19 6.66 20.37
CA PHE A 456 -16.83 6.95 21.77
C PHE A 456 -15.41 7.52 21.92
N PHE A 457 -14.54 7.36 20.93
CA PHE A 457 -13.18 7.86 21.02
C PHE A 457 -13.10 9.33 20.63
N LEU A 458 -12.76 10.15 21.60
CA LEU A 458 -12.50 11.57 21.38
C LEU A 458 -11.25 11.75 20.51
N GLN A 459 -11.26 12.77 19.69
CA GLN A 459 -10.17 13.08 18.76
C GLN A 459 -9.52 14.39 19.15
N ALA A 460 -8.24 14.50 18.93
CA ALA A 460 -7.47 15.73 19.14
C ALA A 460 -6.55 15.99 17.96
N GLY A 461 -6.38 17.26 17.61
CA GLY A 461 -5.35 17.73 16.67
C GLY A 461 -4.43 18.69 17.39
N LEU A 462 -3.12 18.61 17.08
CA LEU A 462 -2.09 19.51 17.60
C LEU A 462 -1.16 19.94 16.47
N MET A 463 -0.84 21.21 16.41
CA MET A 463 0.16 21.76 15.50
C MET A 463 1.06 22.74 16.25
N SER A 464 2.38 22.57 16.13
CA SER A 464 3.36 23.51 16.64
C SER A 464 4.01 24.24 15.48
N ILE A 465 3.93 25.57 15.49
CA ILE A 465 4.43 26.45 14.43
C ILE A 465 5.43 27.43 15.03
N GLU A 466 6.59 27.56 14.39
CA GLU A 466 7.58 28.56 14.72
C GLU A 466 7.13 29.94 14.20
N PRO A 467 6.91 30.95 15.08
CA PRO A 467 6.29 32.22 14.66
C PRO A 467 7.12 33.02 13.65
N GLN A 468 8.44 32.94 13.73
CA GLN A 468 9.37 33.72 12.90
C GLN A 468 9.43 33.23 11.46
N THR A 469 9.30 31.92 11.25
CA THR A 469 9.47 31.29 9.93
C THR A 469 8.16 30.76 9.35
N GLY A 470 7.14 30.53 10.19
CA GLY A 470 5.92 29.81 9.83
C GLY A 470 6.14 28.29 9.68
N PHE A 471 7.29 27.77 10.05
CA PHE A 471 7.61 26.35 9.91
C PHE A 471 6.81 25.49 10.90
N VAL A 472 6.14 24.47 10.38
CA VAL A 472 5.47 23.46 11.20
C VAL A 472 6.52 22.52 11.78
N ARG A 473 6.68 22.53 13.11
CA ARG A 473 7.68 21.76 13.84
C ARG A 473 7.12 20.43 14.37
N ALA A 474 5.83 20.37 14.68
CA ALA A 474 5.13 19.14 15.03
C ALA A 474 3.70 19.17 14.50
N TYR A 475 3.18 17.98 14.16
CA TYR A 475 1.87 17.83 13.54
C TYR A 475 1.20 16.53 13.95
N VAL A 476 0.12 16.60 14.72
CA VAL A 476 -0.68 15.46 15.14
C VAL A 476 -2.12 15.67 14.67
N GLY A 477 -2.58 14.90 13.72
CA GLY A 477 -3.92 15.06 13.12
C GLY A 477 -5.02 14.24 13.83
N GLY A 478 -4.65 13.36 14.76
CA GLY A 478 -5.58 12.51 15.50
C GLY A 478 -4.87 11.56 16.44
N ILE A 479 -5.63 10.73 17.14
CA ILE A 479 -5.11 9.85 18.20
C ILE A 479 -4.46 8.56 17.67
N ASN A 480 -4.86 8.08 16.49
CA ASN A 480 -4.31 6.87 15.88
C ASN A 480 -4.72 6.81 14.39
N TYR A 481 -3.77 6.92 13.48
CA TYR A 481 -4.06 6.96 12.05
C TYR A 481 -4.59 5.64 11.49
N SER A 482 -4.20 4.51 12.05
CA SER A 482 -4.64 3.18 11.55
C SER A 482 -6.15 2.99 11.68
N HIS A 483 -6.74 3.57 12.74
CA HIS A 483 -8.17 3.46 13.03
C HIS A 483 -8.96 4.73 12.70
N PHE A 484 -8.35 5.91 12.83
CA PHE A 484 -8.99 7.21 12.68
C PHE A 484 -8.23 8.08 11.69
N GLN A 485 -8.58 7.98 10.40
CA GLN A 485 -7.82 8.61 9.33
C GLN A 485 -8.19 10.08 9.08
N PHE A 486 -9.27 10.59 9.71
CA PHE A 486 -9.67 11.98 9.55
C PHE A 486 -8.68 12.89 10.27
N ASP A 487 -8.14 13.86 9.55
CA ASP A 487 -7.16 14.81 10.07
C ASP A 487 -7.85 16.00 10.75
N HIS A 488 -7.78 16.02 12.08
CA HIS A 488 -8.40 17.07 12.90
C HIS A 488 -7.59 18.37 12.96
N ALA A 489 -6.31 18.37 12.53
CA ALA A 489 -5.49 19.57 12.51
C ALA A 489 -5.80 20.46 11.30
N THR A 490 -6.09 19.89 10.11
CA THR A 490 -6.29 20.67 8.87
C THR A 490 -7.66 20.50 8.23
N MET A 491 -8.38 19.40 8.47
CA MET A 491 -9.66 19.11 7.82
C MET A 491 -10.89 19.38 8.71
N ALA A 492 -10.70 19.43 10.04
CA ALA A 492 -11.80 19.68 10.95
C ALA A 492 -12.23 21.14 10.90
N ARG A 493 -13.50 21.39 10.58
CA ARG A 493 -14.12 22.71 10.70
C ARG A 493 -14.85 22.78 12.03
N ARG A 494 -14.46 23.72 12.90
CA ARG A 494 -15.04 23.92 14.23
C ARG A 494 -15.40 25.39 14.39
N GLN A 495 -16.36 25.65 15.27
CA GLN A 495 -16.66 27.02 15.70
C GLN A 495 -15.46 27.56 16.48
N VAL A 496 -14.88 28.64 16.00
CA VAL A 496 -13.63 29.20 16.54
C VAL A 496 -13.78 29.83 17.92
N GLY A 497 -14.96 30.37 18.22
CA GLY A 497 -15.20 31.02 19.51
C GLY A 497 -14.18 32.12 19.82
N SER A 498 -13.74 32.19 21.06
CA SER A 498 -12.76 33.20 21.52
C SER A 498 -11.37 33.09 20.90
N THR A 499 -11.03 31.99 20.23
CA THR A 499 -9.74 31.87 19.50
C THR A 499 -9.67 32.81 18.29
N PHE A 500 -10.80 33.40 17.87
CA PHE A 500 -10.84 34.40 16.81
C PHE A 500 -10.50 35.82 17.29
N LYS A 501 -10.52 36.08 18.61
CA LYS A 501 -10.22 37.40 19.17
C LYS A 501 -8.90 38.01 18.70
N PRO A 502 -7.76 37.29 18.67
CA PRO A 502 -6.49 37.84 18.19
C PRO A 502 -6.60 38.47 16.80
N PHE A 503 -7.34 37.85 15.90
CA PHE A 503 -7.55 38.37 14.53
C PHE A 503 -8.40 39.66 14.54
N VAL A 504 -9.49 39.68 15.32
CA VAL A 504 -10.35 40.86 15.43
C VAL A 504 -9.58 42.04 16.05
N TYR A 505 -8.81 41.79 17.10
CA TYR A 505 -8.02 42.84 17.75
C TYR A 505 -6.87 43.34 16.86
N THR A 506 -6.22 42.44 16.11
CA THR A 506 -5.20 42.84 15.13
C THR A 506 -5.78 43.73 14.06
N LEU A 507 -6.96 43.36 13.50
CA LEU A 507 -7.66 44.17 12.51
C LEU A 507 -8.06 45.56 13.07
N ALA A 508 -8.58 45.59 14.29
CA ALA A 508 -8.93 46.86 14.95
C ALA A 508 -7.70 47.79 15.11
N MET A 509 -6.54 47.24 15.45
CA MET A 509 -5.30 48.02 15.56
C MET A 509 -4.72 48.42 14.20
N GLN A 510 -4.87 47.56 13.16
CA GLN A 510 -4.29 47.83 11.85
C GLN A 510 -5.12 48.82 11.03
N GLU A 511 -6.44 48.70 11.02
CA GLU A 511 -7.35 49.42 10.12
C GLU A 511 -8.24 50.41 10.87
N GLY A 512 -8.42 50.24 12.19
CA GLY A 512 -9.33 51.07 13.00
C GLY A 512 -8.65 52.13 13.84
N ASP A 513 -7.32 52.33 13.74
CA ASP A 513 -6.50 53.23 14.58
C ASP A 513 -6.66 52.99 16.07
N PHE A 514 -7.04 51.76 16.48
CA PHE A 514 -7.13 51.40 17.88
C PHE A 514 -5.75 51.03 18.42
N SER A 515 -5.56 51.26 19.72
CA SER A 515 -4.41 50.78 20.47
C SER A 515 -4.87 49.88 21.62
N PRO A 516 -3.98 49.11 22.27
CA PRO A 516 -4.33 48.36 23.48
C PRO A 516 -4.91 49.22 24.60
N CYS A 517 -4.59 50.53 24.60
CA CYS A 517 -5.06 51.50 25.60
C CYS A 517 -6.36 52.19 25.17
N THR A 518 -6.83 52.02 23.96
CA THR A 518 -8.09 52.63 23.47
C THR A 518 -9.25 52.12 24.31
N LYS A 519 -10.03 53.05 24.84
CA LYS A 519 -11.20 52.73 25.68
C LYS A 519 -12.46 52.61 24.88
N ILE A 520 -13.23 51.55 25.12
CA ILE A 520 -14.55 51.28 24.54
C ILE A 520 -15.55 51.07 25.67
N ALA A 521 -16.80 51.39 25.43
CA ALA A 521 -17.89 51.16 26.38
C ALA A 521 -18.24 49.66 26.43
N ASN A 522 -18.19 49.06 27.64
CA ASN A 522 -18.59 47.70 27.87
C ASN A 522 -20.15 47.61 28.04
N ILE A 523 -20.86 47.90 26.97
CA ILE A 523 -22.32 47.86 26.93
C ILE A 523 -22.79 46.69 26.04
N GLN A 524 -24.02 46.24 26.24
CA GLN A 524 -24.65 45.27 25.38
C GLN A 524 -25.05 45.91 24.04
N TYR A 525 -24.51 45.40 22.94
CA TYR A 525 -24.90 45.80 21.60
C TYR A 525 -26.05 44.94 21.10
N SER A 526 -26.96 45.56 20.34
CA SER A 526 -28.07 44.89 19.63
C SER A 526 -27.88 45.11 18.13
N ILE A 527 -27.80 44.04 17.36
CA ILE A 527 -27.62 44.06 15.91
C ILE A 527 -28.90 43.47 15.28
N GLU A 528 -29.53 44.18 14.39
CA GLU A 528 -30.67 43.66 13.63
C GLU A 528 -30.19 42.68 12.56
N LEU A 529 -30.80 41.51 12.50
CA LEU A 529 -30.46 40.47 11.54
C LEU A 529 -31.24 40.67 10.22
N PRO A 530 -30.63 40.43 9.05
CA PRO A 530 -31.29 40.56 7.75
C PRO A 530 -32.57 39.73 7.58
N GLU A 531 -32.64 38.61 8.32
CA GLU A 531 -33.77 37.65 8.32
C GLU A 531 -34.86 38.00 9.35
N GLY A 532 -34.72 39.14 10.01
CA GLY A 532 -35.56 39.56 11.13
C GLY A 532 -35.08 39.06 12.48
N GLY A 533 -35.35 39.83 13.54
CA GLY A 533 -34.87 39.58 14.88
C GLY A 533 -33.61 40.37 15.24
N LYS A 534 -33.20 40.25 16.51
CA LYS A 534 -32.03 40.97 17.03
C LYS A 534 -31.03 39.98 17.58
N TRP A 535 -29.75 40.21 17.27
CA TRP A 535 -28.65 39.48 17.88
C TRP A 535 -28.03 40.36 18.99
N GLU A 536 -28.10 39.86 20.23
CA GLU A 536 -27.65 40.57 21.43
C GLU A 536 -26.60 39.70 22.16
N PRO A 537 -25.30 39.83 21.79
CA PRO A 537 -24.26 39.06 22.45
C PRO A 537 -24.13 39.47 23.91
N ARG A 538 -23.94 38.45 24.78
CA ARG A 538 -23.73 38.67 26.20
C ARG A 538 -22.28 38.42 26.55
N ASN A 539 -21.73 39.21 27.49
CA ASN A 539 -20.42 38.92 28.09
C ASN A 539 -20.49 37.66 28.93
N ALA A 540 -19.35 36.95 29.06
CA ALA A 540 -19.24 35.75 29.88
C ALA A 540 -19.42 36.03 31.38
N ASN A 541 -19.16 37.25 31.80
CA ASN A 541 -19.31 37.74 33.17
C ASN A 541 -19.70 39.23 33.16
N ASP A 542 -20.05 39.78 34.33
CA ASP A 542 -20.43 41.17 34.52
C ASP A 542 -19.24 42.10 34.81
N PHE A 543 -18.00 41.69 34.43
CA PHE A 543 -16.81 42.52 34.67
C PHE A 543 -16.94 43.90 34.02
N LYS A 544 -16.91 44.95 34.81
CA LYS A 544 -17.01 46.37 34.38
C LYS A 544 -18.17 46.64 33.37
N LYS A 545 -19.32 45.98 33.54
CA LYS A 545 -20.50 46.19 32.69
C LYS A 545 -21.01 47.64 32.83
N GLY A 546 -21.16 48.34 31.75
CA GLY A 546 -21.56 49.73 31.70
C GLY A 546 -20.40 50.73 31.87
N GLU A 547 -19.18 50.29 32.07
CA GLU A 547 -17.98 51.13 32.21
C GLU A 547 -17.17 51.18 30.92
N MET A 548 -16.25 52.12 30.85
CA MET A 548 -15.23 52.18 29.80
C MET A 548 -14.10 51.22 30.12
N VAL A 549 -13.83 50.31 29.21
CA VAL A 549 -12.71 49.35 29.32
C VAL A 549 -11.72 49.56 28.19
N THR A 550 -10.43 49.32 28.47
CA THR A 550 -9.41 49.31 27.42
C THR A 550 -9.53 48.03 26.56
N LEU A 551 -9.02 48.07 25.32
CA LEU A 551 -8.99 46.86 24.48
C LEU A 551 -8.17 45.74 25.17
N LYS A 552 -7.10 46.08 25.91
CA LYS A 552 -6.31 45.11 26.69
C LYS A 552 -7.14 44.46 27.79
N GLU A 553 -8.01 45.20 28.47
CA GLU A 553 -8.90 44.64 29.53
C GLU A 553 -10.04 43.80 28.95
N ALA A 554 -10.48 44.13 27.73
CA ALA A 554 -11.57 43.43 27.04
C ALA A 554 -11.12 42.09 26.41
N LEU A 555 -9.84 41.90 26.11
CA LEU A 555 -9.28 40.65 25.59
C LEU A 555 -9.26 39.57 26.66
#